data_25e376d1132a4a09ed8a1882aa5863d3
#
_entry.id   25e376d1132a4a09ed8a1882aa5863d3
#
_cell.length_a   1.000
_cell.length_b   1.000
_cell.length_c   1.000
_cell.angle_alpha   90.00
_cell.angle_beta   90.00
_cell.angle_gamma   90.00
#
_symmetry.space_group_name_H-M   'P 1'
#
loop_
_entity.id
_entity.type
_entity.pdbx_description
1 polymer ?
#
loop_
_entity_poly.entity_id
_entity_poly.type
_entity_poly.pdbx_seq_one_letter_code
_entity_poly.pdbx_strand_id
1 'polypeptide(L)'
;MKISTEIASCAKHVGEQKAIELFAKAGFDAWDFSMFAMASYDWDTRQAVLPDHPLNRPDYLAFARELKQVGLDNGIHCNQSHAPFPLCSPQIRDLMKRSIECTAEAGGKICVIHPDSELSVQENADMYHELLPFAKAHGVKIATENMWGWNRQLGHAVPVACSNAPAFKAQLDAVDDEDFVVCLDIGHGEMKGLDTSAVELIHALGPKLQALHIHDNDRWHDSHQIPFSMDIDWEAVTKALAEAGYPGYFTLEADMYLSKFTEENLLQGCKDLADSARRLVAMFAGCKNSL
;
A
#
# COMPACT_ATOMS: atom_id res chain seq x y z
N MET A 1 3.57 17.85 4.39
CA MET A 1 3.46 16.44 3.90
C MET A 1 2.64 16.43 2.64
N LYS A 2 2.88 15.45 1.78
CA LYS A 2 2.14 15.23 0.54
C LYS A 2 1.12 14.12 0.71
N ILE A 3 0.06 14.14 -0.10
CA ILE A 3 -0.99 13.11 -0.10
C ILE A 3 -0.97 12.30 -1.40
N SER A 4 -1.34 11.03 -1.29
CA SER A 4 -1.43 10.08 -2.39
C SER A 4 -2.62 9.14 -2.19
N THR A 5 -2.98 8.39 -3.21
CA THR A 5 -3.97 7.31 -3.10
C THR A 5 -3.65 6.21 -4.12
N GLU A 6 -4.10 4.99 -3.82
CA GLU A 6 -3.99 3.85 -4.73
C GLU A 6 -4.86 4.06 -5.99
N ILE A 7 -4.38 3.53 -7.13
CA ILE A 7 -5.03 3.76 -8.41
C ILE A 7 -6.12 2.75 -8.75
N ALA A 8 -6.00 1.49 -8.28
CA ALA A 8 -6.80 0.37 -8.79
C ALA A 8 -8.30 0.55 -8.55
N SER A 9 -8.71 1.11 -7.41
CA SER A 9 -10.13 1.32 -7.09
C SER A 9 -10.81 2.30 -8.06
N CYS A 10 -10.12 3.39 -8.39
CA CYS A 10 -10.60 4.37 -9.36
C CYS A 10 -10.52 3.82 -10.79
N ALA A 11 -9.43 3.13 -11.13
CA ALA A 11 -9.20 2.56 -12.46
C ALA A 11 -10.25 1.51 -12.85
N LYS A 12 -10.82 0.78 -11.90
CA LYS A 12 -11.94 -0.14 -12.16
C LYS A 12 -13.15 0.53 -12.83
N HIS A 13 -13.33 1.83 -12.60
CA HIS A 13 -14.44 2.60 -13.19
C HIS A 13 -14.06 3.21 -14.54
N VAL A 14 -12.83 3.70 -14.69
CA VAL A 14 -12.49 4.61 -15.81
C VAL A 14 -11.16 4.31 -16.51
N GLY A 15 -10.43 3.29 -16.06
CA GLY A 15 -9.06 3.00 -16.51
C GLY A 15 -8.02 3.87 -15.80
N GLU A 16 -6.74 3.44 -15.86
CA GLU A 16 -5.65 4.02 -15.05
C GLU A 16 -5.31 5.46 -15.46
N GLN A 17 -5.26 5.75 -16.76
CA GLN A 17 -4.95 7.10 -17.24
C GLN A 17 -5.96 8.12 -16.71
N LYS A 18 -7.25 7.77 -16.80
CA LYS A 18 -8.32 8.63 -16.33
C LYS A 18 -8.36 8.76 -14.82
N ALA A 19 -8.04 7.69 -14.10
CA ALA A 19 -7.92 7.71 -12.64
C ALA A 19 -6.85 8.72 -12.18
N ILE A 20 -5.66 8.72 -12.81
CA ILE A 20 -4.59 9.69 -12.53
C ILE A 20 -5.06 11.13 -12.77
N GLU A 21 -5.77 11.39 -13.89
CA GLU A 21 -6.35 12.72 -14.15
C GLU A 21 -7.36 13.15 -13.08
N LEU A 22 -8.19 12.22 -12.60
CA LEU A 22 -9.17 12.49 -11.54
C LEU A 22 -8.49 12.80 -10.21
N PHE A 23 -7.41 12.08 -9.87
CA PHE A 23 -6.64 12.35 -8.66
C PHE A 23 -5.98 13.74 -8.69
N ALA A 24 -5.39 14.11 -9.82
CA ALA A 24 -4.85 15.46 -9.99
C ALA A 24 -5.94 16.54 -9.82
N LYS A 25 -7.12 16.35 -10.44
CA LYS A 25 -8.28 17.25 -10.30
C LYS A 25 -8.86 17.27 -8.90
N ALA A 26 -8.74 16.18 -8.15
CA ALA A 26 -9.17 16.09 -6.76
C ALA A 26 -8.19 16.78 -5.78
N GLY A 27 -6.96 17.06 -6.20
CA GLY A 27 -5.96 17.75 -5.40
C GLY A 27 -4.95 16.84 -4.70
N PHE A 28 -4.76 15.60 -5.15
CA PHE A 28 -3.65 14.76 -4.74
C PHE A 28 -2.32 15.29 -5.27
N ASP A 29 -1.23 15.02 -4.56
CA ASP A 29 0.14 15.39 -4.96
C ASP A 29 0.82 14.26 -5.74
N ALA A 30 0.34 13.03 -5.53
CA ALA A 30 0.92 11.81 -6.08
C ALA A 30 -0.13 10.69 -6.18
N TRP A 31 0.27 9.57 -6.78
CA TRP A 31 -0.54 8.36 -6.87
C TRP A 31 0.31 7.12 -6.58
N ASP A 32 -0.32 6.10 -5.99
CA ASP A 32 0.25 4.79 -5.76
C ASP A 32 -0.13 3.87 -6.92
N PHE A 33 0.87 3.24 -7.53
CA PHE A 33 0.68 2.30 -8.62
C PHE A 33 0.30 0.92 -8.09
N SER A 34 -0.90 0.74 -7.61
CA SER A 34 -1.43 -0.57 -7.26
C SER A 34 -1.69 -1.40 -8.51
N MET A 35 -0.83 -2.42 -8.73
CA MET A 35 -0.81 -3.25 -9.94
C MET A 35 -1.74 -4.48 -9.82
N PHE A 36 -2.87 -4.35 -9.13
CA PHE A 36 -3.81 -5.45 -8.88
C PHE A 36 -4.46 -5.99 -10.17
N ALA A 37 -4.46 -5.18 -11.25
CA ALA A 37 -4.90 -5.62 -12.56
C ALA A 37 -3.96 -6.66 -13.24
N MET A 38 -2.75 -6.90 -12.69
CA MET A 38 -1.86 -7.95 -13.20
C MET A 38 -2.38 -9.36 -12.93
N ALA A 39 -3.08 -9.56 -11.81
CA ALA A 39 -3.58 -10.87 -11.44
C ALA A 39 -4.83 -10.76 -10.56
N SER A 40 -5.70 -11.73 -10.66
CA SER A 40 -6.73 -12.01 -9.67
C SER A 40 -6.48 -13.38 -9.05
N TYR A 41 -6.90 -13.56 -7.80
CA TYR A 41 -6.73 -14.82 -7.09
C TYR A 41 -8.06 -15.27 -6.50
N ASP A 42 -8.42 -16.50 -6.81
CA ASP A 42 -9.59 -17.17 -6.23
C ASP A 42 -9.15 -17.92 -4.98
N TRP A 43 -9.56 -17.44 -3.82
CA TRP A 43 -9.20 -18.00 -2.51
C TRP A 43 -9.80 -19.38 -2.24
N ASP A 44 -10.95 -19.71 -2.86
CA ASP A 44 -11.60 -21.00 -2.67
C ASP A 44 -10.92 -22.10 -3.49
N THR A 45 -10.57 -21.79 -4.74
CA THR A 45 -9.87 -22.73 -5.64
C THR A 45 -8.35 -22.64 -5.57
N ARG A 46 -7.81 -21.61 -4.92
CA ARG A 46 -6.36 -21.28 -4.85
C ARG A 46 -5.72 -21.12 -6.24
N GLN A 47 -6.45 -20.54 -7.19
CA GLN A 47 -5.98 -20.34 -8.54
C GLN A 47 -5.81 -18.84 -8.86
N ALA A 48 -4.68 -18.53 -9.49
CA ALA A 48 -4.45 -17.22 -10.06
C ALA A 48 -4.93 -17.15 -11.51
N VAL A 49 -5.49 -16.01 -11.90
CA VAL A 49 -5.84 -15.70 -13.28
C VAL A 49 -5.09 -14.44 -13.69
N LEU A 50 -4.37 -14.48 -14.79
CA LEU A 50 -3.71 -13.32 -15.39
C LEU A 50 -4.63 -12.75 -16.48
N PRO A 51 -5.32 -11.63 -16.24
CA PRO A 51 -6.23 -11.05 -17.22
C PRO A 51 -5.49 -10.47 -18.43
N ASP A 52 -6.19 -10.25 -19.53
CA ASP A 52 -5.67 -9.49 -20.68
C ASP A 52 -5.62 -8.00 -20.31
N HIS A 53 -4.51 -7.62 -19.68
CA HIS A 53 -4.25 -6.26 -19.25
C HIS A 53 -2.92 -5.77 -19.82
N PRO A 54 -2.71 -4.48 -20.13
CA PRO A 54 -1.43 -3.97 -20.62
C PRO A 54 -0.22 -4.37 -19.78
N LEU A 55 -0.37 -4.43 -18.45
CA LEU A 55 0.68 -4.87 -17.53
C LEU A 55 1.09 -6.35 -17.71
N ASN A 56 0.28 -7.17 -18.40
CA ASN A 56 0.60 -8.58 -18.70
C ASN A 56 1.13 -8.80 -20.12
N ARG A 57 1.15 -7.76 -20.95
CA ARG A 57 1.63 -7.82 -22.34
C ARG A 57 3.14 -7.64 -22.44
N PRO A 58 3.79 -7.97 -23.57
CA PRO A 58 5.23 -7.79 -23.75
C PRO A 58 5.72 -6.34 -23.65
N ASP A 59 4.85 -5.37 -23.89
CA ASP A 59 5.12 -3.93 -23.87
C ASP A 59 4.71 -3.23 -22.56
N TYR A 60 4.53 -3.97 -21.46
CA TYR A 60 4.09 -3.47 -20.15
C TYR A 60 4.88 -2.26 -19.64
N LEU A 61 6.17 -2.15 -19.96
CA LEU A 61 6.98 -0.98 -19.59
C LEU A 61 6.56 0.28 -20.37
N ALA A 62 6.07 0.14 -21.60
CA ALA A 62 5.54 1.27 -22.34
C ALA A 62 4.28 1.82 -21.66
N PHE A 63 3.42 0.93 -21.16
CA PHE A 63 2.24 1.32 -20.40
C PHE A 63 2.62 2.03 -19.08
N ALA A 64 3.58 1.51 -18.32
CA ALA A 64 4.06 2.18 -17.10
C ALA A 64 4.61 3.60 -17.38
N ARG A 65 5.36 3.78 -18.49
CA ARG A 65 5.85 5.09 -18.95
C ARG A 65 4.72 6.02 -19.38
N GLU A 66 3.68 5.49 -20.03
CA GLU A 66 2.50 6.26 -20.39
C GLU A 66 1.80 6.80 -19.14
N LEU A 67 1.56 5.98 -18.13
CA LEU A 67 0.95 6.40 -16.86
C LEU A 67 1.80 7.48 -16.16
N LYS A 68 3.13 7.32 -16.15
CA LYS A 68 4.04 8.35 -15.67
C LYS A 68 3.82 9.68 -16.39
N GLN A 69 3.75 9.65 -17.73
CA GLN A 69 3.57 10.85 -18.53
C GLN A 69 2.23 11.52 -18.23
N VAL A 70 1.14 10.75 -18.15
CA VAL A 70 -0.17 11.26 -17.76
C VAL A 70 -0.11 11.95 -16.40
N GLY A 71 0.58 11.35 -15.42
CA GLY A 71 0.78 11.98 -14.11
C GLY A 71 1.51 13.31 -14.21
N LEU A 72 2.64 13.34 -14.91
CA LEU A 72 3.46 14.56 -15.08
C LEU A 72 2.71 15.67 -15.81
N ASP A 73 1.95 15.35 -16.86
CA ASP A 73 1.14 16.30 -17.62
C ASP A 73 0.02 16.92 -16.75
N ASN A 74 -0.40 16.23 -15.71
CA ASN A 74 -1.40 16.69 -14.74
C ASN A 74 -0.78 17.22 -13.42
N GLY A 75 0.55 17.31 -13.31
CA GLY A 75 1.26 17.90 -12.16
C GLY A 75 1.38 16.99 -10.94
N ILE A 76 1.13 15.69 -11.08
CA ILE A 76 1.31 14.67 -10.02
C ILE A 76 2.28 13.58 -10.47
N HIS A 77 2.78 12.77 -9.54
CA HIS A 77 3.77 11.73 -9.85
C HIS A 77 3.48 10.43 -9.08
N CYS A 78 4.02 9.32 -9.55
CA CYS A 78 4.01 8.07 -8.79
C CYS A 78 4.96 8.19 -7.59
N ASN A 79 4.47 7.95 -6.36
CA ASN A 79 5.31 7.94 -5.16
C ASN A 79 5.77 6.55 -4.75
N GLN A 80 4.89 5.59 -4.85
CA GLN A 80 5.09 4.18 -4.51
C GLN A 80 4.23 3.31 -5.41
N SER A 81 4.37 2.02 -5.29
CA SER A 81 3.53 1.03 -5.98
C SER A 81 3.21 -0.14 -5.06
N HIS A 82 2.18 -0.87 -5.42
CA HIS A 82 1.80 -2.11 -4.76
C HIS A 82 1.78 -3.27 -5.77
N ALA A 83 2.58 -4.30 -5.53
CA ALA A 83 2.63 -5.49 -6.37
C ALA A 83 1.34 -6.34 -6.20
N PRO A 84 0.97 -7.18 -7.19
CA PRO A 84 -0.15 -8.10 -7.02
C PRO A 84 0.14 -9.16 -5.94
N PHE A 85 -0.91 -9.66 -5.32
CA PHE A 85 -0.89 -10.65 -4.24
C PHE A 85 -2.02 -11.70 -4.42
N PRO A 86 -2.00 -12.84 -3.69
CA PRO A 86 -1.04 -13.28 -2.66
C PRO A 86 0.19 -13.99 -3.25
N LEU A 87 1.31 -13.95 -2.51
CA LEU A 87 2.56 -14.57 -2.96
C LEU A 87 2.63 -16.09 -2.77
N CYS A 88 1.67 -16.70 -2.07
CA CYS A 88 1.51 -18.16 -2.06
C CYS A 88 1.14 -18.75 -3.43
N SER A 89 0.74 -17.89 -4.40
CA SER A 89 0.56 -18.29 -5.80
C SER A 89 1.88 -18.13 -6.57
N PRO A 90 2.45 -19.22 -7.13
CA PRO A 90 3.68 -19.13 -7.94
C PRO A 90 3.53 -18.18 -9.14
N GLN A 91 2.37 -18.18 -9.82
CA GLN A 91 2.13 -17.30 -10.96
C GLN A 91 2.17 -15.82 -10.57
N ILE A 92 1.68 -15.46 -9.38
CA ILE A 92 1.74 -14.08 -8.88
C ILE A 92 3.16 -13.76 -8.42
N ARG A 93 3.84 -14.68 -7.75
CA ARG A 93 5.24 -14.52 -7.35
C ARG A 93 6.16 -14.23 -8.54
N ASP A 94 5.93 -14.86 -9.69
CA ASP A 94 6.68 -14.62 -10.93
C ASP A 94 6.52 -13.17 -11.47
N LEU A 95 5.51 -12.42 -11.01
CA LEU A 95 5.27 -11.04 -11.41
C LEU A 95 6.09 -10.01 -10.62
N MET A 96 6.77 -10.39 -9.53
CA MET A 96 7.43 -9.44 -8.64
C MET A 96 8.53 -8.61 -9.34
N LYS A 97 9.36 -9.22 -10.16
CA LYS A 97 10.39 -8.49 -10.93
C LYS A 97 9.73 -7.51 -11.92
N ARG A 98 8.65 -7.92 -12.57
CA ARG A 98 7.86 -7.03 -13.45
C ARG A 98 7.27 -5.85 -12.66
N SER A 99 6.78 -6.09 -11.46
CA SER A 99 6.25 -5.03 -10.60
C SER A 99 7.32 -4.00 -10.22
N ILE A 100 8.54 -4.46 -9.92
CA ILE A 100 9.69 -3.60 -9.66
C ILE A 100 10.05 -2.75 -10.89
N GLU A 101 10.09 -3.35 -12.09
CA GLU A 101 10.35 -2.64 -13.34
C GLU A 101 9.27 -1.59 -13.63
N CYS A 102 7.98 -1.95 -13.48
CA CYS A 102 6.87 -1.02 -13.63
C CYS A 102 6.95 0.14 -12.65
N THR A 103 7.34 -0.12 -11.40
CA THR A 103 7.56 0.91 -10.38
C THR A 103 8.61 1.92 -10.83
N ALA A 104 9.77 1.42 -11.26
CA ALA A 104 10.87 2.26 -11.76
C ALA A 104 10.45 3.11 -12.97
N GLU A 105 9.80 2.50 -13.96
CA GLU A 105 9.34 3.17 -15.18
C GLU A 105 8.26 4.21 -14.90
N ALA A 106 7.35 3.94 -13.97
CA ALA A 106 6.35 4.90 -13.51
C ALA A 106 6.96 6.06 -12.70
N GLY A 107 8.22 5.92 -12.25
CA GLY A 107 8.95 6.92 -11.47
C GLY A 107 8.83 6.74 -9.95
N GLY A 108 8.16 5.70 -9.48
CA GLY A 108 8.07 5.30 -8.08
C GLY A 108 9.43 4.89 -7.51
N LYS A 109 9.58 5.00 -6.19
CA LYS A 109 10.83 4.68 -5.49
C LYS A 109 10.71 3.53 -4.50
N ILE A 110 9.48 3.11 -4.22
CA ILE A 110 9.16 2.03 -3.30
C ILE A 110 8.15 1.12 -3.99
N CYS A 111 8.43 -0.18 -4.01
CA CYS A 111 7.48 -1.21 -4.42
C CYS A 111 7.06 -2.00 -3.19
N VAL A 112 5.79 -1.95 -2.82
CA VAL A 112 5.23 -2.75 -1.73
C VAL A 112 5.03 -4.17 -2.25
N ILE A 113 5.65 -5.12 -1.57
CA ILE A 113 5.57 -6.55 -1.85
C ILE A 113 5.23 -7.25 -0.54
N HIS A 114 4.04 -7.84 -0.45
CA HIS A 114 3.59 -8.56 0.73
C HIS A 114 4.54 -9.68 1.13
N PRO A 115 4.69 -9.99 2.43
CA PRO A 115 5.24 -11.28 2.83
C PRO A 115 4.24 -12.38 2.46
N ASP A 116 4.74 -13.58 2.25
CA ASP A 116 3.91 -14.76 2.14
C ASP A 116 3.60 -15.28 3.54
N SER A 117 2.33 -15.21 3.94
CA SER A 117 1.89 -15.62 5.27
C SER A 117 1.94 -17.13 5.52
N GLU A 118 2.15 -17.94 4.48
CA GLU A 118 2.33 -19.39 4.58
C GLU A 118 3.81 -19.79 4.79
N LEU A 119 4.75 -18.84 4.63
CA LEU A 119 6.18 -19.06 4.76
C LEU A 119 6.70 -18.62 6.13
N SER A 120 7.80 -19.23 6.57
CA SER A 120 8.57 -18.79 7.72
C SER A 120 9.26 -17.45 7.45
N VAL A 121 9.73 -16.79 8.52
CA VAL A 121 10.53 -15.57 8.44
C VAL A 121 11.75 -15.75 7.55
N GLN A 122 12.45 -16.90 7.65
CA GLN A 122 13.64 -17.17 6.84
C GLN A 122 13.29 -17.37 5.36
N GLU A 123 12.24 -18.12 5.04
CA GLU A 123 11.80 -18.31 3.64
C GLU A 123 11.34 -17.01 2.98
N ASN A 124 10.65 -16.14 3.74
CA ASN A 124 10.34 -14.78 3.28
C ASN A 124 11.62 -13.95 3.08
N ALA A 125 12.61 -14.04 4.00
CA ALA A 125 13.88 -13.35 3.84
C ALA A 125 14.63 -13.82 2.59
N ASP A 126 14.66 -15.12 2.32
CA ASP A 126 15.27 -15.68 1.12
C ASP A 126 14.60 -15.15 -0.16
N MET A 127 13.27 -15.03 -0.18
CA MET A 127 12.52 -14.43 -1.28
C MET A 127 12.91 -12.94 -1.48
N TYR A 128 12.98 -12.15 -0.41
CA TYR A 128 13.38 -10.75 -0.51
C TYR A 128 14.85 -10.60 -0.93
N HIS A 129 15.76 -11.45 -0.45
CA HIS A 129 17.17 -11.48 -0.89
C HIS A 129 17.31 -11.79 -2.38
N GLU A 130 16.43 -12.58 -2.97
CA GLU A 130 16.40 -12.79 -4.42
C GLU A 130 15.96 -11.53 -5.19
N LEU A 131 15.02 -10.76 -4.65
CA LEU A 131 14.45 -9.58 -5.32
C LEU A 131 15.26 -8.30 -5.10
N LEU A 132 15.90 -8.13 -3.96
CA LEU A 132 16.59 -6.89 -3.59
C LEU A 132 17.70 -6.47 -4.55
N PRO A 133 18.61 -7.35 -5.05
CA PRO A 133 19.61 -6.94 -6.03
C PRO A 133 18.98 -6.40 -7.32
N PHE A 134 17.86 -7.00 -7.73
CA PHE A 134 17.13 -6.56 -8.91
C PHE A 134 16.47 -5.19 -8.67
N ALA A 135 15.83 -5.01 -7.53
CA ALA A 135 15.20 -3.74 -7.15
C ALA A 135 16.23 -2.60 -7.06
N LYS A 136 17.39 -2.85 -6.44
CA LYS A 136 18.51 -1.90 -6.36
C LYS A 136 19.02 -1.50 -7.74
N ALA A 137 19.14 -2.43 -8.67
CA ALA A 137 19.57 -2.14 -10.04
C ALA A 137 18.58 -1.21 -10.77
N HIS A 138 17.31 -1.19 -10.36
CA HIS A 138 16.26 -0.30 -10.88
C HIS A 138 16.06 0.97 -10.04
N GLY A 139 16.82 1.16 -8.95
CA GLY A 139 16.68 2.31 -8.04
C GLY A 139 15.36 2.32 -7.27
N VAL A 140 14.83 1.14 -6.95
CA VAL A 140 13.59 0.90 -6.22
C VAL A 140 13.90 0.19 -4.92
N LYS A 141 13.31 0.63 -3.81
CA LYS A 141 13.30 -0.08 -2.53
C LYS A 141 12.14 -1.07 -2.50
N ILE A 142 12.29 -2.15 -1.77
CA ILE A 142 11.20 -3.08 -1.46
C ILE A 142 10.65 -2.72 -0.09
N ALA A 143 9.34 -2.51 0.00
CA ALA A 143 8.65 -2.39 1.26
C ALA A 143 7.84 -3.65 1.54
N THR A 144 8.03 -4.23 2.73
CA THR A 144 7.11 -5.26 3.25
C THR A 144 5.99 -4.60 4.04
N GLU A 145 4.86 -5.30 4.19
CA GLU A 145 3.66 -4.76 4.82
C GLU A 145 3.19 -5.63 5.99
N ASN A 146 2.47 -5.04 6.96
CA ASN A 146 1.85 -5.78 8.04
C ASN A 146 0.57 -6.47 7.54
N MET A 147 0.55 -7.79 7.71
CA MET A 147 -0.54 -8.64 7.27
C MET A 147 -1.42 -9.10 8.44
N TRP A 148 -2.55 -9.67 8.11
CA TRP A 148 -3.47 -10.30 9.06
C TRP A 148 -4.02 -11.61 8.50
N GLY A 149 -4.34 -12.55 9.38
CA GLY A 149 -5.07 -13.76 9.05
C GLY A 149 -6.46 -13.73 9.66
N TRP A 150 -7.41 -14.52 9.15
CA TRP A 150 -8.76 -14.62 9.71
C TRP A 150 -8.99 -15.98 10.35
N ASN A 151 -9.33 -16.01 11.62
CA ASN A 151 -9.76 -17.23 12.29
C ASN A 151 -11.30 -17.31 12.33
N ARG A 152 -11.85 -18.20 11.52
CA ARG A 152 -13.32 -18.38 11.41
C ARG A 152 -13.98 -18.85 12.71
N GLN A 153 -13.25 -19.58 13.57
CA GLN A 153 -13.78 -20.07 14.85
C GLN A 153 -13.82 -18.99 15.92
N LEU A 154 -12.81 -18.12 15.92
CA LEU A 154 -12.71 -17.01 16.85
C LEU A 154 -13.51 -15.79 16.39
N GLY A 155 -13.77 -15.67 15.08
CA GLY A 155 -14.49 -14.54 14.49
C GLY A 155 -13.70 -13.24 14.52
N HIS A 156 -12.36 -13.30 14.53
CA HIS A 156 -11.50 -12.12 14.50
C HIS A 156 -10.16 -12.42 13.81
N ALA A 157 -9.38 -11.34 13.58
CA ALA A 157 -8.05 -11.45 13.01
C ALA A 157 -7.09 -12.18 13.96
N VAL A 158 -6.08 -12.83 13.37
CA VAL A 158 -4.99 -13.52 14.10
C VAL A 158 -3.66 -13.15 13.47
N PRO A 159 -2.57 -13.15 14.27
CA PRO A 159 -1.24 -12.82 13.76
C PRO A 159 -0.76 -13.79 12.67
N VAL A 160 -0.16 -13.21 11.63
CA VAL A 160 0.58 -13.88 10.55
C VAL A 160 1.88 -13.12 10.30
N ALA A 161 2.47 -13.21 9.11
CA ALA A 161 3.71 -12.51 8.78
C ALA A 161 3.58 -10.98 9.02
N CYS A 162 4.53 -10.40 9.71
CA CYS A 162 4.64 -8.96 9.99
C CYS A 162 3.45 -8.31 10.73
N SER A 163 2.54 -9.08 11.34
CA SER A 163 1.30 -8.57 11.95
C SER A 163 1.52 -7.64 13.15
N ASN A 164 2.63 -7.78 13.87
CA ASN A 164 2.93 -7.02 15.10
C ASN A 164 4.42 -6.70 15.19
N ALA A 165 4.79 -5.86 16.15
CA ALA A 165 6.16 -5.37 16.27
C ALA A 165 7.22 -6.48 16.39
N PRO A 166 7.06 -7.56 17.19
CA PRO A 166 8.02 -8.66 17.22
C PRO A 166 8.16 -9.38 15.86
N ALA A 167 7.05 -9.66 15.17
CA ALA A 167 7.06 -10.33 13.86
C ALA A 167 7.72 -9.46 12.79
N PHE A 168 7.42 -8.15 12.78
CA PHE A 168 8.08 -7.20 11.87
C PHE A 168 9.58 -7.13 12.14
N LYS A 169 9.97 -6.99 13.43
CA LYS A 169 11.39 -6.94 13.78
C LYS A 169 12.12 -8.18 13.32
N ALA A 170 11.56 -9.37 13.55
CA ALA A 170 12.15 -10.63 13.12
C ALA A 170 12.35 -10.66 11.58
N GLN A 171 11.39 -10.17 10.81
CA GLN A 171 11.51 -10.12 9.35
C GLN A 171 12.56 -9.10 8.89
N LEU A 172 12.60 -7.91 9.51
CA LEU A 172 13.61 -6.88 9.20
C LEU A 172 15.03 -7.36 9.53
N ASP A 173 15.19 -8.01 10.69
CA ASP A 173 16.49 -8.56 11.14
C ASP A 173 16.96 -9.72 10.23
N ALA A 174 16.03 -10.55 9.72
CA ALA A 174 16.37 -11.67 8.85
C ALA A 174 16.78 -11.21 7.44
N VAL A 175 16.20 -10.12 6.93
CA VAL A 175 16.58 -9.57 5.62
C VAL A 175 17.82 -8.68 5.73
N ASP A 176 17.98 -7.91 6.79
CA ASP A 176 19.13 -7.04 7.12
C ASP A 176 19.67 -6.25 5.92
N ASP A 177 18.80 -5.52 5.22
CA ASP A 177 19.16 -4.71 4.05
C ASP A 177 18.61 -3.27 4.20
N GLU A 178 19.39 -2.26 3.77
CA GLU A 178 18.99 -0.84 3.89
C GLU A 178 17.85 -0.46 2.93
N ASP A 179 17.74 -1.11 1.77
CA ASP A 179 16.69 -0.92 0.78
C ASP A 179 15.46 -1.82 1.02
N PHE A 180 15.50 -2.61 2.11
CA PHE A 180 14.32 -3.29 2.63
C PHE A 180 13.70 -2.44 3.73
N VAL A 181 12.52 -1.89 3.43
CA VAL A 181 11.81 -0.92 4.25
C VAL A 181 10.39 -1.40 4.58
N VAL A 182 9.61 -0.56 5.22
CA VAL A 182 8.25 -0.91 5.64
C VAL A 182 7.24 0.03 4.99
N CYS A 183 6.18 -0.56 4.46
CA CYS A 183 4.87 0.04 4.31
C CYS A 183 4.03 -0.38 5.52
N LEU A 184 3.52 0.58 6.29
CA LEU A 184 2.59 0.28 7.37
C LEU A 184 1.17 0.55 6.88
N ASP A 185 0.37 -0.52 6.86
CA ASP A 185 -1.07 -0.38 6.76
C ASP A 185 -1.64 -0.09 8.15
N ILE A 186 -2.24 1.09 8.27
CA ILE A 186 -2.81 1.59 9.53
C ILE A 186 -4.03 0.78 9.93
N GLY A 187 -4.89 0.46 8.96
CA GLY A 187 -6.11 -0.30 9.22
C GLY A 187 -5.82 -1.72 9.67
N HIS A 188 -4.88 -2.41 9.02
CA HIS A 188 -4.40 -3.72 9.46
C HIS A 188 -3.83 -3.66 10.90
N GLY A 189 -3.03 -2.63 11.20
CA GLY A 189 -2.43 -2.46 12.54
C GLY A 189 -3.45 -2.24 13.66
N GLU A 190 -4.67 -1.81 13.33
CA GLU A 190 -5.74 -1.55 14.30
C GLU A 190 -6.73 -2.72 14.45
N MET A 191 -6.60 -3.80 13.67
CA MET A 191 -7.50 -4.95 13.75
C MET A 191 -7.33 -5.71 15.06
N LYS A 192 -8.45 -5.97 15.74
CA LYS A 192 -8.50 -6.74 17.00
C LYS A 192 -8.06 -8.19 16.79
N GLY A 193 -7.25 -8.68 17.74
CA GLY A 193 -6.71 -10.05 17.73
C GLY A 193 -5.28 -10.14 17.23
N LEU A 194 -4.67 -9.04 16.79
CA LEU A 194 -3.26 -8.99 16.35
C LEU A 194 -2.29 -8.65 17.49
N ASP A 195 -2.80 -8.34 18.69
CA ASP A 195 -2.02 -7.96 19.88
C ASP A 195 -1.05 -6.80 19.59
N THR A 196 -1.53 -5.79 18.85
CA THR A 196 -0.78 -4.59 18.49
C THR A 196 -1.74 -3.42 18.21
N SER A 197 -1.15 -2.27 17.91
CA SER A 197 -1.84 -1.09 17.37
C SER A 197 -0.96 -0.40 16.33
N ALA A 198 -1.54 0.43 15.47
CA ALA A 198 -0.77 1.24 14.53
C ALA A 198 0.24 2.15 15.26
N VAL A 199 -0.13 2.70 16.41
CA VAL A 199 0.75 3.53 17.25
C VAL A 199 1.97 2.74 17.71
N GLU A 200 1.78 1.51 18.22
CA GLU A 200 2.88 0.64 18.65
C GLU A 200 3.81 0.29 17.48
N LEU A 201 3.23 -0.06 16.32
CA LEU A 201 4.00 -0.37 15.12
C LEU A 201 4.80 0.84 14.62
N ILE A 202 4.22 2.04 14.59
CA ILE A 202 4.92 3.28 14.17
C ILE A 202 6.17 3.49 15.02
N HIS A 203 6.06 3.39 16.36
CA HIS A 203 7.20 3.58 17.25
C HIS A 203 8.24 2.47 17.12
N ALA A 204 7.81 1.22 16.96
CA ALA A 204 8.72 0.08 16.84
C ALA A 204 9.51 0.08 15.52
N LEU A 205 8.91 0.53 14.43
CA LEU A 205 9.50 0.50 13.08
C LEU A 205 10.49 1.65 12.83
N GLY A 206 10.27 2.80 13.49
CA GLY A 206 11.18 3.94 13.42
C GLY A 206 11.54 4.34 11.97
N PRO A 207 12.82 4.49 11.63
CA PRO A 207 13.27 4.95 10.31
C PRO A 207 13.05 3.94 9.17
N LYS A 208 12.73 2.69 9.47
CA LYS A 208 12.36 1.69 8.45
C LYS A 208 10.97 1.96 7.88
N LEU A 209 10.10 2.71 8.59
CA LEU A 209 8.79 3.13 8.12
C LEU A 209 8.93 4.22 7.05
N GLN A 210 8.76 3.86 5.77
CA GLN A 210 8.95 4.77 4.64
C GLN A 210 7.72 4.91 3.72
N ALA A 211 6.75 4.03 3.85
CA ALA A 211 5.48 4.08 3.12
C ALA A 211 4.30 3.82 4.07
N LEU A 212 3.12 4.26 3.67
CA LEU A 212 1.86 4.01 4.38
C LEU A 212 0.80 3.53 3.40
N HIS A 213 -0.06 2.64 3.90
CA HIS A 213 -1.42 2.44 3.42
C HIS A 213 -2.38 2.90 4.52
N ILE A 214 -3.33 3.74 4.15
CA ILE A 214 -4.21 4.41 5.11
C ILE A 214 -5.66 4.17 4.70
N HIS A 215 -6.38 3.47 5.53
CA HIS A 215 -7.83 3.33 5.46
C HIS A 215 -8.43 3.23 6.86
N ASP A 216 -9.74 3.48 6.96
CA ASP A 216 -10.48 3.31 8.20
C ASP A 216 -11.21 1.96 8.25
N ASN A 217 -11.44 1.46 9.46
CA ASN A 217 -12.21 0.25 9.70
C ASN A 217 -12.86 0.26 11.10
N ASP A 218 -13.72 -0.72 11.36
CA ASP A 218 -14.39 -0.92 12.63
C ASP A 218 -13.54 -1.68 13.67
N ARG A 219 -12.26 -1.86 13.39
CA ARG A 219 -11.27 -2.64 14.17
C ARG A 219 -11.55 -4.16 14.22
N TRP A 220 -12.57 -4.62 13.52
CA TRP A 220 -12.89 -6.04 13.39
C TRP A 220 -12.73 -6.56 11.96
N HIS A 221 -13.08 -5.74 10.98
CA HIS A 221 -13.07 -6.08 9.57
C HIS A 221 -12.14 -5.16 8.81
N ASP A 222 -11.45 -5.71 7.84
CA ASP A 222 -10.62 -4.98 6.92
C ASP A 222 -11.48 -4.23 5.89
N SER A 223 -12.03 -3.09 6.31
CA SER A 223 -13.15 -2.42 5.62
C SER A 223 -12.72 -1.44 4.55
N HIS A 224 -11.44 -1.05 4.49
CA HIS A 224 -10.88 -0.10 3.53
C HIS A 224 -11.76 1.12 3.24
N GLN A 225 -12.27 1.75 4.32
CA GLN A 225 -13.10 2.95 4.23
C GLN A 225 -12.28 4.24 4.34
N ILE A 226 -12.90 5.35 3.95
CA ILE A 226 -12.28 6.68 4.05
C ILE A 226 -11.97 7.03 5.51
N PRO A 227 -10.79 7.59 5.84
CA PRO A 227 -10.44 8.02 7.19
C PRO A 227 -11.51 8.93 7.82
N PHE A 228 -11.71 8.81 9.13
CA PHE A 228 -12.74 9.49 9.95
C PHE A 228 -14.17 8.99 9.74
N SER A 229 -14.37 7.89 9.06
CA SER A 229 -15.70 7.32 8.85
C SER A 229 -16.03 6.17 9.79
N MET A 230 -15.04 5.62 10.51
CA MET A 230 -15.18 4.47 11.40
C MET A 230 -14.41 4.68 12.73
N ASP A 231 -13.69 3.67 13.25
CA ASP A 231 -13.30 3.60 14.65
C ASP A 231 -11.81 3.80 14.93
N ILE A 232 -10.99 4.14 13.93
CA ILE A 232 -9.55 4.37 14.12
C ILE A 232 -9.31 5.74 14.78
N ASP A 233 -8.45 5.75 15.82
CA ASP A 233 -8.02 6.98 16.51
C ASP A 233 -6.96 7.73 15.71
N TRP A 234 -7.41 8.56 14.79
CA TRP A 234 -6.53 9.36 13.92
C TRP A 234 -5.71 10.40 14.66
N GLU A 235 -6.12 10.84 15.85
CA GLU A 235 -5.33 11.76 16.70
C GLU A 235 -4.09 11.03 17.23
N ALA A 236 -4.27 9.82 17.76
CA ALA A 236 -3.17 8.99 18.25
C ALA A 236 -2.22 8.59 17.11
N VAL A 237 -2.74 8.16 15.96
CA VAL A 237 -1.94 7.74 14.79
C VAL A 237 -1.11 8.90 14.24
N THR A 238 -1.73 10.06 13.98
CA THR A 238 -1.01 11.22 13.43
C THR A 238 0.03 11.78 14.39
N LYS A 239 -0.23 11.73 15.70
CA LYS A 239 0.74 12.08 16.74
C LYS A 239 1.94 11.12 16.72
N ALA A 240 1.72 9.82 16.71
CA ALA A 240 2.79 8.82 16.65
C ALA A 240 3.65 8.98 15.40
N LEU A 241 3.04 9.21 14.22
CA LEU A 241 3.77 9.49 12.98
C LEU A 241 4.63 10.75 13.09
N ALA A 242 4.13 11.81 13.76
CA ALA A 242 4.88 13.04 13.98
C ALA A 242 6.06 12.82 14.94
N GLU A 243 5.86 12.09 16.04
CA GLU A 243 6.89 11.71 17.00
C GLU A 243 7.98 10.84 16.36
N ALA A 244 7.60 9.88 15.51
CA ALA A 244 8.54 9.06 14.74
C ALA A 244 9.25 9.83 13.62
N GLY A 245 8.82 11.04 13.29
CA GLY A 245 9.40 11.84 12.22
C GLY A 245 9.14 11.26 10.82
N TYR A 246 7.99 10.61 10.61
CA TYR A 246 7.65 9.98 9.33
C TYR A 246 7.89 10.90 8.13
N PRO A 247 8.70 10.47 7.12
CA PRO A 247 9.11 11.36 6.04
C PRO A 247 8.27 11.24 4.76
N GLY A 248 7.43 10.20 4.66
CA GLY A 248 6.78 9.75 3.43
C GLY A 248 5.47 10.48 3.10
N TYR A 249 4.68 9.86 2.24
CA TYR A 249 3.37 10.34 1.81
C TYR A 249 2.27 9.77 2.69
N PHE A 250 1.19 10.53 2.87
CA PHE A 250 -0.06 9.97 3.39
C PHE A 250 -0.80 9.34 2.21
N THR A 251 -0.54 8.05 1.97
CA THR A 251 -1.10 7.30 0.86
C THR A 251 -2.36 6.57 1.32
N LEU A 252 -3.50 6.94 0.75
CA LEU A 252 -4.76 6.25 1.05
C LEU A 252 -4.87 4.94 0.27
N GLU A 253 -5.37 3.91 0.94
CA GLU A 253 -5.81 2.65 0.35
C GLU A 253 -7.25 2.36 0.77
N ALA A 254 -8.13 3.35 0.57
CA ALA A 254 -9.55 3.28 0.90
C ALA A 254 -10.37 2.79 -0.30
N ASP A 255 -10.01 1.65 -0.86
CA ASP A 255 -10.50 1.13 -2.13
C ASP A 255 -11.99 0.79 -2.10
N MET A 256 -12.52 0.33 -0.95
CA MET A 256 -13.96 0.06 -0.79
C MET A 256 -14.80 1.34 -0.74
N TYR A 257 -14.20 2.49 -0.41
CA TYR A 257 -14.94 3.75 -0.41
C TYR A 257 -15.40 4.15 -1.80
N LEU A 258 -14.54 4.00 -2.82
CA LEU A 258 -14.88 4.36 -4.20
C LEU A 258 -15.85 3.37 -4.88
N SER A 259 -16.01 2.16 -4.35
CA SER A 259 -16.89 1.13 -4.94
C SER A 259 -18.37 1.54 -5.02
N LYS A 260 -18.80 2.50 -4.20
CA LYS A 260 -20.18 3.03 -4.17
C LYS A 260 -20.43 4.17 -5.18
N PHE A 261 -19.40 4.65 -5.85
CA PHE A 261 -19.51 5.72 -6.85
C PHE A 261 -19.73 5.16 -8.24
N THR A 262 -20.26 5.98 -9.12
CA THR A 262 -20.36 5.73 -10.56
C THR A 262 -19.36 6.60 -11.30
N GLU A 263 -19.08 6.31 -12.56
CA GLU A 263 -18.20 7.14 -13.39
C GLU A 263 -18.59 8.63 -13.38
N GLU A 264 -19.90 8.95 -13.35
CA GLU A 264 -20.41 10.31 -13.35
C GLU A 264 -20.07 11.12 -12.10
N ASN A 265 -20.00 10.47 -10.93
CA ASN A 265 -19.75 11.14 -9.65
C ASN A 265 -18.43 10.75 -9.01
N LEU A 266 -17.59 9.95 -9.68
CA LEU A 266 -16.31 9.43 -9.17
C LEU A 266 -15.34 10.54 -8.73
N LEU A 267 -15.31 11.68 -9.45
CA LEU A 267 -14.51 12.84 -9.06
C LEU A 267 -14.88 13.37 -7.67
N GLN A 268 -16.15 13.28 -7.27
CA GLN A 268 -16.53 13.68 -5.92
C GLN A 268 -15.96 12.72 -4.89
N GLY A 269 -16.01 11.41 -5.12
CA GLY A 269 -15.37 10.42 -4.25
C GLY A 269 -13.85 10.65 -4.11
N CYS A 270 -13.17 10.96 -5.22
CA CYS A 270 -11.74 11.29 -5.20
C CYS A 270 -11.46 12.58 -4.38
N LYS A 271 -12.34 13.59 -4.46
CA LYS A 271 -12.21 14.82 -3.64
C LYS A 271 -12.42 14.54 -2.16
N ASP A 272 -13.41 13.73 -1.81
CA ASP A 272 -13.66 13.35 -0.42
C ASP A 272 -12.44 12.63 0.18
N LEU A 273 -11.79 11.73 -0.60
CA LEU A 273 -10.54 11.08 -0.22
C LEU A 273 -9.40 12.11 -0.04
N ALA A 274 -9.23 13.03 -0.98
CA ALA A 274 -8.19 14.05 -0.90
C ALA A 274 -8.38 14.97 0.32
N ASP A 275 -9.61 15.40 0.60
CA ASP A 275 -9.94 16.24 1.76
C ASP A 275 -9.66 15.50 3.07
N SER A 276 -10.00 14.21 3.14
CA SER A 276 -9.69 13.34 4.28
C SER A 276 -8.18 13.21 4.51
N ALA A 277 -7.41 12.96 3.45
CA ALA A 277 -5.94 12.89 3.53
C ALA A 277 -5.33 14.24 3.94
N ARG A 278 -5.83 15.38 3.44
CA ARG A 278 -5.39 16.72 3.86
C ARG A 278 -5.69 16.99 5.34
N ARG A 279 -6.81 16.49 5.86
CA ARG A 279 -7.12 16.56 7.29
C ARG A 279 -6.09 15.81 8.13
N LEU A 280 -5.70 14.58 7.73
CA LEU A 280 -4.63 13.82 8.41
C LEU A 280 -3.30 14.59 8.40
N VAL A 281 -2.92 15.15 7.24
CA VAL A 281 -1.70 15.97 7.12
C VAL A 281 -1.74 17.20 8.03
N ALA A 282 -2.90 17.87 8.16
CA ALA A 282 -3.05 19.02 9.05
C ALA A 282 -2.88 18.62 10.53
N MET A 283 -3.44 17.47 10.95
CA MET A 283 -3.28 16.93 12.30
C MET A 283 -1.81 16.59 12.59
N PHE A 284 -1.15 15.88 11.67
CA PHE A 284 0.29 15.58 11.75
C PHE A 284 1.14 16.85 11.90
N ALA A 285 0.87 17.89 11.09
CA ALA A 285 1.61 19.16 11.16
C ALA A 285 1.38 19.88 12.49
N GLY A 286 0.16 19.83 13.02
CA GLY A 286 -0.19 20.37 14.35
C GLY A 286 0.61 19.69 15.46
N CYS A 287 0.71 18.37 15.44
CA CYS A 287 1.51 17.59 16.41
C CYS A 287 3.00 17.94 16.29
N LYS A 288 3.55 17.99 15.10
CA LYS A 288 4.97 18.29 14.87
C LYS A 288 5.40 19.68 15.38
N ASN A 289 4.49 20.68 15.33
CA ASN A 289 4.76 22.00 15.84
C ASN A 289 4.72 22.08 17.38
N SER A 290 4.24 21.04 18.04
CA SER A 290 4.09 20.95 19.50
C SER A 290 5.18 20.11 20.17
N LEU A 291 6.04 19.45 19.37
CA LEU A 291 7.23 18.69 19.79
C LEU A 291 8.46 19.59 19.80
#